data_4e19860dfd395dd460cc89bb38635d8b
#
_entry.id   4e19860dfd395dd460cc89bb38635d8b
#
_cell.length_a   1.000
_cell.length_b   1.000
_cell.length_c   1.000
_cell.angle_alpha   90.00
_cell.angle_beta   90.00
_cell.angle_gamma   90.00
#
_symmetry.space_group_name_H-M   'P 1'
#
loop_
_entity.id
_entity.type
_entity.pdbx_description
1 polymer ?
#
loop_
_entity_poly.entity_id
_entity_poly.type
_entity_poly.pdbx_seq_one_letter_code
_entity_poly.pdbx_strand_id
1 'polypeptide(L)'
;MDDHQKSVFYLVREEILPEAIKKTIKVKELLKRGEARTINDAVEKMELSRSAYYKYKDYVFPFYEASRDKIVTLAVLLEHKSGVLSRVLNTISADCGSILTINQGIPLQGVANATISIETAKLAIDLEALLDKLRMVEGVKR
;
A
#
# COMPACT_ATOMS: atom_id res chain seq x y z
N MET A 1 15.41 -21.85 -18.53
CA MET A 1 16.25 -20.94 -17.74
C MET A 1 15.41 -19.71 -17.42
N ASP A 2 14.75 -19.77 -16.31
CA ASP A 2 13.94 -18.62 -15.85
C ASP A 2 14.83 -17.72 -15.02
N ASP A 3 15.45 -16.78 -15.73
CA ASP A 3 16.09 -15.64 -15.08
C ASP A 3 14.97 -14.69 -14.66
N HIS A 4 14.30 -15.02 -13.56
CA HIS A 4 13.46 -14.07 -12.84
C HIS A 4 14.38 -13.03 -12.22
N GLN A 5 14.85 -12.14 -13.08
CA GLN A 5 15.54 -10.95 -12.66
C GLN A 5 14.59 -10.18 -11.73
N LYS A 6 14.81 -10.34 -10.43
CA LYS A 6 14.06 -9.61 -9.41
C LYS A 6 14.22 -8.14 -9.70
N SER A 7 13.13 -7.49 -10.13
CA SER A 7 13.12 -6.06 -10.35
C SER A 7 13.41 -5.36 -9.03
N VAL A 8 14.44 -4.53 -9.01
CA VAL A 8 14.79 -3.72 -7.84
C VAL A 8 14.15 -2.35 -8.00
N PHE A 9 13.47 -1.88 -6.97
CA PHE A 9 12.83 -0.57 -6.94
C PHE A 9 13.55 0.35 -5.96
N TYR A 10 13.61 1.63 -6.31
CA TYR A 10 14.15 2.68 -5.47
C TYR A 10 13.06 3.70 -5.20
N LEU A 11 12.97 4.17 -3.97
CA LEU A 11 12.08 5.26 -3.61
C LEU A 11 12.85 6.58 -3.75
N VAL A 12 12.40 7.44 -4.62
CA VAL A 12 13.06 8.70 -4.97
C VAL A 12 12.05 9.85 -4.85
N ARG A 13 12.48 10.96 -4.28
CA ARG A 13 11.66 12.17 -4.23
C ARG A 13 11.45 12.76 -5.62
N GLU A 14 10.23 13.21 -5.89
CA GLU A 14 9.86 13.79 -7.19
C GLU A 14 10.77 14.94 -7.62
N GLU A 15 11.17 15.80 -6.68
CA GLU A 15 11.96 17.00 -6.94
C GLU A 15 13.30 16.77 -7.65
N ILE A 16 13.89 15.56 -7.49
CA ILE A 16 15.17 15.22 -8.15
C ILE A 16 14.99 14.42 -9.43
N LEU A 17 13.76 14.05 -9.79
CA LEU A 17 13.51 13.30 -11.00
C LEU A 17 13.71 14.17 -12.25
N PRO A 18 14.28 13.61 -13.34
CA PRO A 18 14.31 14.28 -14.63
C PRO A 18 12.90 14.65 -15.12
N GLU A 19 12.79 15.76 -15.85
CA GLU A 19 11.50 16.24 -16.37
C GLU A 19 10.76 15.21 -17.22
N ALA A 20 11.47 14.44 -18.06
CA ALA A 20 10.85 13.40 -18.87
C ALA A 20 10.16 12.32 -18.02
N ILE A 21 10.72 11.98 -16.87
CA ILE A 21 10.11 11.00 -15.94
C ILE A 21 8.90 11.60 -15.23
N LYS A 22 9.00 12.83 -14.74
CA LYS A 22 7.86 13.55 -14.14
C LYS A 22 6.69 13.67 -15.13
N LYS A 23 6.96 14.04 -16.36
CA LYS A 23 5.94 14.16 -17.41
C LYS A 23 5.32 12.81 -17.78
N THR A 24 6.11 11.74 -17.76
CA THR A 24 5.60 10.38 -18.00
C THR A 24 4.57 10.00 -16.93
N ILE A 25 4.83 10.30 -15.67
CA ILE A 25 3.88 10.05 -14.58
C ILE A 25 2.59 10.84 -14.80
N LYS A 26 2.70 12.13 -15.15
CA LYS A 26 1.54 12.99 -15.41
C LYS A 26 0.72 12.52 -16.61
N VAL A 27 1.37 12.04 -17.67
CA VAL A 27 0.66 11.44 -18.81
C VAL A 27 -0.18 10.25 -18.38
N LYS A 28 0.36 9.37 -17.55
CA LYS A 28 -0.39 8.23 -17.00
C LYS A 28 -1.58 8.69 -16.16
N GLU A 29 -1.42 9.73 -15.36
CA GLU A 29 -2.52 10.30 -14.56
C GLU A 29 -3.63 10.87 -15.44
N LEU A 30 -3.29 11.60 -16.50
CA LEU A 30 -4.27 12.15 -17.43
C LEU A 30 -5.10 11.05 -18.11
N LEU A 31 -4.45 9.99 -18.55
CA LEU A 31 -5.11 8.85 -19.16
C LEU A 31 -6.06 8.16 -18.18
N LYS A 32 -5.61 7.97 -16.94
CA LYS A 32 -6.40 7.31 -15.90
C LYS A 32 -7.62 8.12 -15.48
N ARG A 33 -7.48 9.44 -15.38
CA ARG A 33 -8.59 10.34 -15.02
C ARG A 33 -9.56 10.61 -16.17
N GLY A 34 -9.24 10.14 -17.37
CA GLY A 34 -10.03 10.43 -18.55
C GLY A 34 -9.90 11.87 -19.08
N GLU A 35 -8.92 12.62 -18.57
CA GLU A 35 -8.62 13.99 -19.04
C GLU A 35 -7.93 14.00 -20.40
N ALA A 36 -7.36 12.87 -20.79
CA ALA A 36 -6.87 12.59 -22.14
C ALA A 36 -7.41 11.24 -22.59
N ARG A 37 -7.83 11.14 -23.86
CA ARG A 37 -8.42 9.91 -24.40
C ARG A 37 -7.40 8.98 -25.04
N THR A 38 -6.33 9.55 -25.54
CA THR A 38 -5.28 8.81 -26.23
C THR A 38 -3.90 9.17 -25.70
N ILE A 39 -2.92 8.29 -25.91
CA ILE A 39 -1.53 8.56 -25.55
C ILE A 39 -1.04 9.82 -26.26
N ASN A 40 -1.37 9.99 -27.54
CA ASN A 40 -0.98 11.18 -28.31
C ASN A 40 -1.51 12.47 -27.69
N ASP A 41 -2.78 12.48 -27.30
CA ASP A 41 -3.39 13.62 -26.64
C ASP A 41 -2.71 13.94 -25.29
N ALA A 42 -2.43 12.92 -24.50
CA ALA A 42 -1.81 13.08 -23.20
C ALA A 42 -0.36 13.58 -23.29
N VAL A 43 0.45 13.03 -24.19
CA VAL A 43 1.85 13.46 -24.34
C VAL A 43 1.94 14.86 -24.93
N GLU A 44 1.03 15.23 -25.81
CA GLU A 44 0.95 16.58 -26.36
C GLU A 44 0.60 17.60 -25.25
N LYS A 45 -0.39 17.31 -24.42
CA LYS A 45 -0.75 18.14 -23.28
C LYS A 45 0.39 18.35 -22.28
N MET A 46 1.24 17.34 -22.09
CA MET A 46 2.39 17.40 -21.20
C MET A 46 3.68 17.87 -21.87
N GLU A 47 3.64 18.19 -23.17
CA GLU A 47 4.83 18.56 -23.94
C GLU A 47 5.95 17.52 -23.83
N LEU A 48 5.58 16.26 -23.94
CA LEU A 48 6.47 15.10 -23.90
C LEU A 48 6.48 14.42 -25.27
N SER A 49 7.65 13.99 -25.74
CA SER A 49 7.71 13.20 -26.98
C SER A 49 7.16 11.80 -26.76
N ARG A 50 6.56 11.21 -27.80
CA ARG A 50 6.09 9.82 -27.75
C ARG A 50 7.22 8.85 -27.42
N SER A 51 8.40 9.04 -28.00
CA SER A 51 9.55 8.17 -27.75
C SER A 51 9.99 8.21 -26.29
N ALA A 52 10.00 9.38 -25.66
CA ALA A 52 10.31 9.50 -24.24
C ALA A 52 9.27 8.78 -23.36
N TYR A 53 7.98 8.96 -23.68
CA TYR A 53 6.91 8.28 -22.96
C TYR A 53 7.05 6.75 -23.06
N TYR A 54 7.23 6.20 -24.26
CA TYR A 54 7.39 4.75 -24.45
C TYR A 54 8.68 4.20 -23.83
N LYS A 55 9.71 5.02 -23.69
CA LYS A 55 10.95 4.64 -23.01
C LYS A 55 10.73 4.40 -21.52
N TYR A 56 9.92 5.23 -20.85
CA TYR A 56 9.77 5.22 -19.40
C TYR A 56 8.47 4.61 -18.87
N LYS A 57 7.45 4.43 -19.70
CA LYS A 57 6.10 4.07 -19.27
C LYS A 57 6.02 2.80 -18.41
N ASP A 58 6.86 1.80 -18.68
CA ASP A 58 6.83 0.52 -17.99
C ASP A 58 7.78 0.47 -16.78
N TYR A 59 8.51 1.56 -16.52
CA TYR A 59 9.51 1.62 -15.47
C TYR A 59 9.20 2.64 -14.38
N VAL A 60 8.19 3.45 -14.56
CA VAL A 60 7.81 4.52 -13.65
C VAL A 60 6.35 4.38 -13.28
N PHE A 61 6.08 4.34 -11.98
CA PHE A 61 4.74 4.15 -11.44
C PHE A 61 4.48 5.17 -10.34
N PRO A 62 3.29 5.82 -10.31
CA PRO A 62 2.89 6.58 -9.14
C PRO A 62 2.88 5.68 -7.91
N PHE A 63 3.49 6.14 -6.83
CA PHE A 63 3.60 5.34 -5.60
C PHE A 63 2.22 4.91 -5.07
N TYR A 64 1.23 5.79 -5.15
CA TYR A 64 -0.13 5.45 -4.72
C TYR A 64 -0.83 4.42 -5.63
N GLU A 65 -0.43 4.28 -6.91
CA GLU A 65 -0.90 3.20 -7.76
C GLU A 65 -0.25 1.88 -7.39
N ALA A 66 1.06 1.91 -7.14
CA ALA A 66 1.77 0.75 -6.62
C ALA A 66 1.27 0.35 -5.23
N SER A 67 0.73 1.31 -4.47
CA SER A 67 0.11 1.12 -3.16
C SER A 67 -1.42 1.10 -3.20
N ARG A 68 -2.02 0.95 -4.37
CA ARG A 68 -3.48 1.00 -4.56
C ARG A 68 -4.17 -0.17 -3.88
N ASP A 69 -3.49 -1.29 -3.85
CA ASP A 69 -3.79 -2.40 -2.97
C ASP A 69 -2.93 -2.21 -1.72
N LYS A 70 -3.27 -1.20 -0.92
CA LYS A 70 -2.55 -0.94 0.33
C LYS A 70 -2.74 -2.12 1.26
N ILE A 71 -1.84 -3.06 1.16
CA ILE A 71 -1.73 -4.15 2.12
C ILE A 71 -0.73 -3.73 3.17
N VAL A 72 -1.21 -3.61 4.39
CA VAL A 72 -0.38 -3.33 5.56
C VAL A 72 -0.36 -4.57 6.43
N THR A 73 0.82 -4.97 6.85
CA THR A 73 0.99 -6.07 7.81
C THR A 73 1.26 -5.49 9.19
N LEU A 74 0.36 -5.78 10.11
CA LEU A 74 0.49 -5.39 11.50
C LEU A 74 1.12 -6.53 12.30
N ALA A 75 2.16 -6.22 13.05
CA ALA A 75 2.71 -7.13 14.05
C ALA A 75 2.18 -6.71 15.43
N VAL A 76 1.45 -7.57 16.07
CA VAL A 76 0.85 -7.30 17.38
C VAL A 76 1.28 -8.31 18.40
N LEU A 77 1.51 -7.84 19.60
CA LEU A 77 1.81 -8.67 20.77
C LEU A 77 0.56 -8.75 21.64
N LEU A 78 0.02 -9.95 21.79
CA LEU A 78 -1.25 -10.19 22.45
C LEU A 78 -1.08 -11.03 23.70
N GLU A 79 -1.84 -10.73 24.75
CA GLU A 79 -2.01 -11.67 25.85
C GLU A 79 -2.70 -12.93 25.33
N HIS A 80 -2.20 -14.10 25.72
CA HIS A 80 -2.83 -15.37 25.38
C HIS A 80 -4.03 -15.61 26.29
N LYS A 81 -5.12 -14.93 25.97
CA LYS A 81 -6.42 -15.04 26.65
C LYS A 81 -7.52 -15.13 25.62
N SER A 82 -8.59 -15.85 25.99
CA SER A 82 -9.78 -15.99 25.16
C SER A 82 -10.35 -14.63 24.75
N GLY A 83 -10.61 -14.45 23.48
CA GLY A 83 -11.27 -13.27 22.93
C GLY A 83 -10.37 -12.07 22.60
N VAL A 84 -9.09 -12.08 22.93
CA VAL A 84 -8.19 -10.96 22.62
C VAL A 84 -8.01 -10.78 21.12
N LEU A 85 -7.69 -11.85 20.40
CA LEU A 85 -7.58 -11.81 18.94
C LEU A 85 -8.88 -11.39 18.28
N SER A 86 -10.02 -11.92 18.75
CA SER A 86 -11.33 -11.53 18.22
C SER A 86 -11.61 -10.04 18.38
N ARG A 87 -11.25 -9.45 19.52
CA ARG A 87 -11.41 -8.00 19.71
C ARG A 87 -10.55 -7.17 18.77
N VAL A 88 -9.32 -7.62 18.53
CA VAL A 88 -8.42 -6.97 17.55
C VAL A 88 -9.02 -7.03 16.14
N LEU A 89 -9.46 -8.20 15.70
CA LEU A 89 -10.06 -8.38 14.37
C LEU A 89 -11.35 -7.57 14.22
N ASN A 90 -12.20 -7.55 15.24
CA ASN A 90 -13.44 -6.76 15.21
C ASN A 90 -13.16 -5.26 15.17
N THR A 91 -12.14 -4.79 15.86
CA THR A 91 -11.72 -3.36 15.80
C THR A 91 -11.30 -2.97 14.39
N ILE A 92 -10.53 -3.81 13.72
CA ILE A 92 -10.11 -3.58 12.33
C ILE A 92 -11.34 -3.57 11.40
N SER A 93 -12.21 -4.54 11.53
CA SER A 93 -13.40 -4.69 10.67
C SER A 93 -14.41 -3.57 10.89
N ALA A 94 -14.55 -3.06 12.11
CA ALA A 94 -15.47 -1.96 12.41
C ALA A 94 -15.13 -0.68 11.66
N ASP A 95 -13.86 -0.44 11.37
CA ASP A 95 -13.39 0.71 10.58
C ASP A 95 -13.14 0.35 9.10
N CYS A 96 -13.79 -0.70 8.61
CA CYS A 96 -13.74 -1.14 7.21
C CYS A 96 -12.36 -1.63 6.73
N GLY A 97 -11.50 -2.07 7.63
CA GLY A 97 -10.31 -2.82 7.28
C GLY A 97 -10.67 -4.22 6.80
N SER A 98 -10.17 -4.63 5.64
CA SER A 98 -10.36 -5.97 5.12
C SER A 98 -9.19 -6.86 5.53
N ILE A 99 -9.49 -7.89 6.31
CA ILE A 99 -8.46 -8.81 6.81
C ILE A 99 -8.16 -9.85 5.74
N LEU A 100 -6.90 -9.91 5.31
CA LEU A 100 -6.44 -10.83 4.28
C LEU A 100 -5.80 -12.08 4.85
N THR A 101 -4.88 -11.92 5.79
CA THR A 101 -4.18 -13.02 6.45
C THR A 101 -4.03 -12.79 7.93
N ILE A 102 -4.07 -13.87 8.68
CA ILE A 102 -3.80 -13.89 10.12
C ILE A 102 -2.80 -15.01 10.38
N ASN A 103 -1.72 -14.71 11.05
CA ASN A 103 -0.74 -15.70 11.46
C ASN A 103 -0.36 -15.46 12.92
N GLN A 104 -0.73 -16.39 13.79
CA GLN A 104 -0.41 -16.31 15.21
C GLN A 104 0.63 -17.37 15.56
N GLY A 105 1.70 -16.94 16.22
CA GLY A 105 2.72 -17.83 16.74
C GLY A 105 2.27 -18.59 17.98
N ILE A 106 3.04 -19.61 18.35
CA ILE A 106 2.84 -20.36 19.59
C ILE A 106 3.07 -19.42 20.78
N PRO A 107 2.12 -19.37 21.76
CA PRO A 107 2.29 -18.53 22.92
C PRO A 107 3.51 -18.93 23.76
N LEU A 108 4.25 -17.92 24.20
CA LEU A 108 5.38 -18.05 25.12
C LEU A 108 5.15 -17.11 26.30
N GLN A 109 5.23 -17.65 27.53
CA GLN A 109 5.05 -16.88 28.76
C GLN A 109 3.74 -16.06 28.79
N GLY A 110 2.66 -16.66 28.29
CA GLY A 110 1.33 -16.04 28.29
C GLY A 110 1.12 -14.95 27.23
N VAL A 111 2.04 -14.82 26.27
CA VAL A 111 1.99 -13.81 25.22
C VAL A 111 2.21 -14.47 23.85
N ALA A 112 1.47 -14.03 22.87
CA ALA A 112 1.61 -14.50 21.48
C ALA A 112 1.86 -13.34 20.54
N ASN A 113 2.71 -13.59 19.55
CA ASN A 113 2.88 -12.71 18.40
C ASN A 113 1.85 -13.05 17.33
N ALA A 114 1.15 -12.07 16.82
CA ALA A 114 0.28 -12.23 15.67
C ALA A 114 0.67 -11.24 14.58
N THR A 115 0.66 -11.71 13.34
CA THR A 115 0.78 -10.86 12.16
C THR A 115 -0.53 -10.88 11.41
N ILE A 116 -1.06 -9.70 11.11
CA ILE A 116 -2.35 -9.51 10.45
C ILE A 116 -2.13 -8.63 9.24
N SER A 117 -2.35 -9.18 8.06
CA SER A 117 -2.30 -8.39 6.83
C SER A 117 -3.70 -7.90 6.49
N ILE A 118 -3.82 -6.60 6.31
CA ILE A 118 -5.08 -5.94 6.02
C ILE A 118 -4.97 -5.11 4.74
N GLU A 119 -6.07 -5.06 4.01
CA GLU A 119 -6.24 -4.14 2.91
C GLU A 119 -6.85 -2.85 3.46
N THR A 120 -6.19 -1.72 3.22
CA THR A 120 -6.57 -0.42 3.79
C THR A 120 -7.28 0.50 2.80
N ALA A 121 -7.55 0.05 1.58
CA ALA A 121 -8.14 0.87 0.53
C ALA A 121 -9.51 1.48 0.91
N LYS A 122 -10.30 0.76 1.70
CA LYS A 122 -11.63 1.20 2.16
C LYS A 122 -11.67 1.56 3.64
N LEU A 123 -10.52 1.71 4.27
CA LEU A 123 -10.43 2.04 5.68
C LEU A 123 -11.14 3.38 5.97
N ALA A 124 -12.04 3.40 6.95
CA ALA A 124 -12.85 4.57 7.27
C ALA A 124 -12.08 5.65 8.04
N ILE A 125 -10.96 5.28 8.66
CA ILE A 125 -10.07 6.16 9.41
C ILE A 125 -8.65 6.02 8.87
N ASP A 126 -7.75 6.94 9.20
CA ASP A 126 -6.36 6.78 8.82
C ASP A 126 -5.68 5.64 9.63
N LEU A 127 -4.56 5.16 9.11
CA LEU A 127 -3.86 4.02 9.70
C LEU A 127 -3.39 4.31 11.13
N GLU A 128 -2.90 5.52 11.41
CA GLU A 128 -2.45 5.92 12.73
C GLU A 128 -3.61 5.88 13.75
N ALA A 129 -4.79 6.35 13.36
CA ALA A 129 -5.98 6.29 14.21
C ALA A 129 -6.39 4.84 14.49
N LEU A 130 -6.29 3.95 13.50
CA LEU A 130 -6.53 2.53 13.69
C LEU A 130 -5.53 1.91 14.66
N LEU A 131 -4.25 2.22 14.51
CA LEU A 131 -3.20 1.73 15.41
C LEU A 131 -3.44 2.20 16.84
N ASP A 132 -3.86 3.43 17.04
CA ASP A 132 -4.20 3.97 18.36
C ASP A 132 -5.37 3.22 18.98
N LYS A 133 -6.43 2.93 18.22
CA LYS A 133 -7.54 2.09 18.68
C LYS A 133 -7.09 0.69 19.08
N LEU A 134 -6.21 0.08 18.28
CA LEU A 134 -5.70 -1.26 18.58
C LEU A 134 -4.86 -1.29 19.87
N ARG A 135 -4.08 -0.25 20.12
CA ARG A 135 -3.31 -0.13 21.37
C ARG A 135 -4.21 -0.05 22.62
N MET A 136 -5.44 0.43 22.44
CA MET A 136 -6.43 0.55 23.53
C MET A 136 -7.23 -0.73 23.76
N VAL A 137 -7.12 -1.72 22.87
CA VAL A 137 -7.82 -3.01 23.04
C VAL A 137 -7.24 -3.76 24.23
N GLU A 138 -8.11 -4.23 25.13
CA GLU A 138 -7.70 -5.02 26.29
C GLU A 138 -6.99 -6.29 25.85
N GLY A 139 -5.79 -6.52 26.37
CA GLY A 139 -4.94 -7.67 26.03
C GLY A 139 -3.92 -7.40 24.94
N VAL A 140 -3.96 -6.25 24.26
CA VAL A 140 -2.93 -5.84 23.32
C VAL A 140 -1.77 -5.20 24.09
N LYS A 141 -0.57 -5.75 23.90
CA LYS A 141 0.66 -5.25 24.55
C LYS A 141 1.41 -4.26 23.68
N ARG A 142 1.42 -4.50 22.34
CA ARG A 142 2.13 -3.65 21.39
C ARG A 142 1.59 -3.85 19.97
#